data_5f4418b92c8c78c16fb6108e9d030b5a
#
_entry.id   5f4418b92c8c78c16fb6108e9d030b5a
#
_cell.length_a   1.000
_cell.length_b   1.000
_cell.length_c   1.000
_cell.angle_alpha   90.00
_cell.angle_beta   90.00
_cell.angle_gamma   90.00
#
_symmetry.space_group_name_H-M   'P 1'
#
loop_
_entity.id
_entity.type
_entity.pdbx_description
1 polymer ?
#
loop_
_entity_poly.entity_id
_entity_poly.type
_entity_poly.pdbx_seq_one_letter_code
_entity_poly.pdbx_strand_id
1 'polypeptide(L)'
;TNSIGLADYGAVQALIPDLEPYVARGMNAFDVPGLAIGIVAGDRLVYAKGFGVRSKSGGRPVDTRTLFQIGSTTKAFLAATEAIMVDRGKLRWDDRVVDLDPEFQLKDLWVTREFRVFDLLAQRSSLPGFANDMLAMYDFDDAALIRSLRNIEPVSSFRTTFAYTNITHLLASRIVAK
;
A
#
# COMPACT_ATOMS: atom_id res chain seq x y z
N THR A 1 -15.35 30.27 0.25
CA THR A 1 -14.72 29.05 0.81
C THR A 1 -15.77 27.95 0.85
N ASN A 2 -15.82 27.13 -0.22
CA ASN A 2 -16.64 25.93 -0.22
C ASN A 2 -16.01 24.97 0.80
N SER A 3 -16.65 24.84 1.98
CA SER A 3 -16.45 23.71 2.86
C SER A 3 -16.89 22.47 2.07
N ILE A 4 -15.94 21.62 1.67
CA ILE A 4 -16.24 20.23 1.31
C ILE A 4 -16.97 19.70 2.53
N GLY A 5 -18.30 19.49 2.41
CA GLY A 5 -19.15 19.09 3.52
C GLY A 5 -18.62 17.75 4.06
N LEU A 6 -18.02 17.80 5.23
CA LEU A 6 -17.78 16.60 6.03
C LEU A 6 -19.14 15.95 6.19
N ALA A 7 -19.24 14.68 5.79
CA ALA A 7 -20.50 13.94 5.94
C ALA A 7 -20.98 14.09 7.38
N ASP A 8 -22.16 14.66 7.53
CA ASP A 8 -22.78 14.88 8.83
C ASP A 8 -22.98 13.53 9.51
N TYR A 9 -22.70 13.47 10.81
CA TYR A 9 -22.95 12.28 11.64
C TYR A 9 -24.37 11.74 11.45
N GLY A 10 -25.37 12.64 11.39
CA GLY A 10 -26.77 12.29 11.17
C GLY A 10 -26.99 11.63 9.80
N ALA A 11 -26.35 12.11 8.75
CA ALA A 11 -26.44 11.51 7.41
C ALA A 11 -25.87 10.09 7.38
N VAL A 12 -24.77 9.85 8.07
CA VAL A 12 -24.19 8.49 8.18
C VAL A 12 -25.12 7.57 8.94
N GLN A 13 -25.66 8.01 10.09
CA GLN A 13 -26.60 7.21 10.90
C GLN A 13 -27.86 6.83 10.12
N ALA A 14 -28.37 7.72 9.29
CA ALA A 14 -29.53 7.47 8.45
C ALA A 14 -29.29 6.39 7.39
N LEU A 15 -28.04 6.16 6.95
CA LEU A 15 -27.69 5.16 5.95
C LEU A 15 -27.46 3.75 6.54
N ILE A 16 -27.22 3.62 7.85
CA ILE A 16 -26.87 2.33 8.47
C ILE A 16 -27.93 1.25 8.23
N PRO A 17 -29.24 1.52 8.34
CA PRO A 17 -30.28 0.52 8.10
C PRO A 17 -30.24 -0.09 6.69
N ASP A 18 -29.82 0.69 5.68
CA ASP A 18 -29.69 0.24 4.30
C ASP A 18 -28.31 -0.41 4.04
N LEU A 19 -27.26 0.04 4.74
CA LEU A 19 -25.90 -0.46 4.61
C LEU A 19 -25.80 -1.96 4.96
N GLU A 20 -26.38 -2.36 6.09
CA GLU A 20 -26.21 -3.75 6.55
C GLU A 20 -26.84 -4.78 5.61
N PRO A 21 -28.08 -4.60 5.11
CA PRO A 21 -28.63 -5.48 4.08
C PRO A 21 -27.84 -5.44 2.75
N TYR A 22 -27.29 -4.28 2.37
CA TYR A 22 -26.44 -4.15 1.19
C TYR A 22 -25.17 -4.99 1.34
N VAL A 23 -24.50 -4.88 2.47
CA VAL A 23 -23.28 -5.68 2.79
C VAL A 23 -23.61 -7.18 2.77
N ALA A 24 -24.71 -7.60 3.38
CA ALA A 24 -25.11 -9.01 3.40
C ALA A 24 -25.33 -9.56 1.99
N ARG A 25 -25.99 -8.80 1.11
CA ARG A 25 -26.17 -9.18 -0.31
C ARG A 25 -24.84 -9.28 -1.05
N GLY A 26 -23.92 -8.31 -0.85
CA GLY A 26 -22.59 -8.33 -1.45
C GLY A 26 -21.76 -9.53 -0.99
N MET A 27 -21.72 -9.80 0.31
CA MET A 27 -21.03 -10.96 0.87
C MET A 27 -21.54 -12.27 0.27
N ASN A 28 -22.85 -12.41 0.15
CA ASN A 28 -23.46 -13.60 -0.45
C ASN A 28 -23.14 -13.71 -1.96
N ALA A 29 -23.23 -12.61 -2.70
CA ALA A 29 -23.01 -12.60 -4.15
C ALA A 29 -21.56 -12.93 -4.53
N PHE A 30 -20.59 -12.53 -3.71
CA PHE A 30 -19.16 -12.74 -3.94
C PHE A 30 -18.55 -13.84 -3.06
N ASP A 31 -19.38 -14.58 -2.33
CA ASP A 31 -18.96 -15.68 -1.44
C ASP A 31 -17.86 -15.24 -0.42
N VAL A 32 -18.02 -14.03 0.13
CA VAL A 32 -17.10 -13.46 1.12
C VAL A 32 -17.47 -13.97 2.51
N PRO A 33 -16.59 -14.72 3.20
CA PRO A 33 -16.93 -15.32 4.50
C PRO A 33 -17.01 -14.30 5.63
N GLY A 34 -16.21 -13.26 5.58
CA GLY A 34 -16.12 -12.27 6.65
C GLY A 34 -15.64 -10.91 6.18
N LEU A 35 -16.16 -9.87 6.79
CA LEU A 35 -15.90 -8.47 6.43
C LEU A 35 -16.01 -7.60 7.67
N ALA A 36 -15.25 -6.52 7.75
CA ALA A 36 -15.40 -5.48 8.75
C ALA A 36 -15.53 -4.11 8.09
N ILE A 37 -16.39 -3.26 8.61
CA ILE A 37 -16.58 -1.88 8.15
C ILE A 37 -16.36 -0.94 9.31
N GLY A 38 -15.55 0.10 9.07
CA GLY A 38 -15.46 1.29 9.90
C GLY A 38 -15.81 2.52 9.08
N ILE A 39 -16.60 3.42 9.62
CA ILE A 39 -16.94 4.70 9.01
C ILE A 39 -16.48 5.81 9.95
N VAL A 40 -15.68 6.72 9.42
CA VAL A 40 -15.21 7.91 10.12
C VAL A 40 -15.88 9.14 9.50
N ALA A 41 -16.50 9.96 10.32
CA ALA A 41 -17.04 11.25 9.92
C ALA A 41 -16.35 12.34 10.75
N GLY A 42 -15.66 13.26 10.05
CA GLY A 42 -14.73 14.18 10.70
C GLY A 42 -13.55 13.40 11.34
N ASP A 43 -13.39 13.55 12.63
CA ASP A 43 -12.36 12.89 13.43
C ASP A 43 -12.91 11.74 14.32
N ARG A 44 -14.17 11.33 14.09
CA ARG A 44 -14.88 10.39 14.95
C ARG A 44 -15.27 9.12 14.22
N LEU A 45 -14.98 7.97 14.84
CA LEU A 45 -15.51 6.68 14.40
C LEU A 45 -17.01 6.64 14.71
N VAL A 46 -17.85 6.70 13.66
CA VAL A 46 -19.30 6.78 13.79
C VAL A 46 -20.01 5.44 13.60
N TYR A 47 -19.33 4.48 12.98
CA TYR A 47 -19.81 3.12 12.81
C TYR A 47 -18.63 2.16 12.75
N ALA A 48 -18.77 1.01 13.43
CA ALA A 48 -17.81 -0.11 13.31
C ALA A 48 -18.57 -1.41 13.54
N LYS A 49 -18.48 -2.32 12.57
CA LYS A 49 -19.14 -3.63 12.66
C LYS A 49 -18.39 -4.70 11.87
N GLY A 50 -18.31 -5.91 12.46
CA GLY A 50 -17.90 -7.12 11.76
C GLY A 50 -19.11 -7.89 11.24
N PHE A 51 -18.94 -8.57 10.13
CA PHE A 51 -19.94 -9.39 9.46
C PHE A 51 -19.37 -10.77 9.14
N GLY A 52 -20.22 -11.80 9.26
CA GLY A 52 -19.82 -13.18 8.90
C GLY A 52 -18.82 -13.80 9.86
N VAL A 53 -17.99 -14.69 9.32
CA VAL A 53 -17.06 -15.55 10.07
C VAL A 53 -15.63 -15.41 9.57
N ARG A 54 -14.66 -15.74 10.42
CA ARG A 54 -13.22 -15.64 10.09
C ARG A 54 -12.73 -16.73 9.12
N SER A 55 -13.49 -17.82 8.98
CA SER A 55 -13.16 -18.92 8.08
C SER A 55 -14.43 -19.65 7.63
N LYS A 56 -14.49 -20.05 6.34
CA LYS A 56 -15.58 -20.86 5.78
C LYS A 56 -15.69 -22.26 6.41
N SER A 57 -14.58 -22.82 6.88
CA SER A 57 -14.53 -24.14 7.52
C SER A 57 -15.07 -24.14 8.97
N GLY A 58 -15.71 -23.06 9.39
CA GLY A 58 -16.17 -22.85 10.76
C GLY A 58 -15.17 -22.02 11.54
N GLY A 59 -15.58 -20.85 11.94
CA GLY A 59 -14.71 -19.90 12.64
C GLY A 59 -15.52 -19.00 13.56
N ARG A 60 -14.78 -18.33 14.47
CA ARG A 60 -15.39 -17.30 15.30
C ARG A 60 -15.97 -16.19 14.41
N PRO A 61 -17.02 -15.49 14.86
CA PRO A 61 -17.52 -14.33 14.16
C PRO A 61 -16.42 -13.27 13.92
N VAL A 62 -16.53 -12.54 12.83
CA VAL A 62 -15.77 -11.30 12.64
C VAL A 62 -16.37 -10.23 13.56
N ASP A 63 -15.52 -9.56 14.28
CA ASP A 63 -15.86 -8.46 15.18
C ASP A 63 -14.95 -7.23 14.90
N THR A 64 -15.16 -6.14 15.64
CA THR A 64 -14.37 -4.90 15.51
C THR A 64 -12.91 -5.02 15.92
N ARG A 65 -12.51 -6.14 16.52
CA ARG A 65 -11.13 -6.45 16.92
C ARG A 65 -10.48 -7.51 16.05
N THR A 66 -11.19 -8.02 15.05
CA THR A 66 -10.64 -8.98 14.09
C THR A 66 -9.56 -8.30 13.24
N LEU A 67 -8.38 -8.89 13.20
CA LEU A 67 -7.28 -8.38 12.39
C LEU A 67 -7.42 -8.87 10.95
N PHE A 68 -7.25 -7.97 10.01
CA PHE A 68 -7.20 -8.22 8.57
C PHE A 68 -5.85 -7.79 8.03
N GLN A 69 -5.34 -8.54 7.08
CA GLN A 69 -4.23 -8.04 6.25
C GLN A 69 -4.74 -6.91 5.36
N ILE A 70 -4.05 -5.79 5.38
CA ILE A 70 -4.46 -4.58 4.64
C ILE A 70 -3.83 -4.49 3.24
N GLY A 71 -3.01 -5.47 2.87
CA GLY A 71 -2.37 -5.54 1.56
C GLY A 71 -1.67 -4.23 1.20
N SER A 72 -1.87 -3.75 0.01
CA SER A 72 -1.21 -2.54 -0.50
C SER A 72 -1.64 -1.22 0.16
N THR A 73 -2.66 -1.21 1.02
CA THR A 73 -2.92 -0.06 1.90
C THR A 73 -1.73 0.24 2.80
N THR A 74 -0.88 -0.76 3.09
CA THR A 74 0.41 -0.62 3.79
C THR A 74 1.32 0.43 3.15
N LYS A 75 1.24 0.64 1.83
CA LYS A 75 2.05 1.64 1.12
C LYS A 75 1.81 3.07 1.62
N ALA A 76 0.57 3.39 2.01
CA ALA A 76 0.26 4.68 2.60
C ALA A 76 0.96 4.89 3.95
N PHE A 77 1.04 3.84 4.78
CA PHE A 77 1.77 3.90 6.05
C PHE A 77 3.27 4.04 5.84
N LEU A 78 3.83 3.35 4.84
CA LEU A 78 5.24 3.48 4.49
C LEU A 78 5.55 4.91 4.03
N ALA A 79 4.74 5.47 3.11
CA ALA A 79 4.90 6.84 2.65
C ALA A 79 4.80 7.87 3.81
N ALA A 80 3.88 7.66 4.75
CA ALA A 80 3.78 8.48 5.95
C ALA A 80 5.04 8.34 6.85
N THR A 81 5.61 7.14 6.96
CA THR A 81 6.84 6.90 7.71
C THR A 81 8.03 7.62 7.07
N GLU A 82 8.17 7.54 5.74
CA GLU A 82 9.22 8.31 5.03
C GLU A 82 9.04 9.81 5.23
N ALA A 83 7.81 10.33 5.14
CA ALA A 83 7.53 11.74 5.40
C ALA A 83 7.95 12.16 6.82
N ILE A 84 7.68 11.34 7.84
CA ILE A 84 8.13 11.58 9.22
C ILE A 84 9.67 11.59 9.30
N MET A 85 10.36 10.72 8.57
CA MET A 85 11.82 10.70 8.52
C MET A 85 12.36 11.97 7.86
N VAL A 86 11.70 12.47 6.81
CA VAL A 86 12.05 13.73 6.15
C VAL A 86 11.83 14.92 7.10
N ASP A 87 10.69 14.99 7.78
CA ASP A 87 10.38 16.06 8.75
C ASP A 87 11.39 16.09 9.91
N ARG A 88 11.93 14.93 10.28
CA ARG A 88 12.97 14.79 11.30
C ARG A 88 14.39 15.03 10.79
N GLY A 89 14.56 15.36 9.51
CA GLY A 89 15.88 15.56 8.89
C GLY A 89 16.74 14.29 8.81
N LYS A 90 16.12 13.10 8.89
CA LYS A 90 16.80 11.79 8.78
C LYS A 90 16.89 11.31 7.34
N LEU A 91 16.06 11.84 6.46
CA LEU A 91 15.94 11.48 5.06
C LEU A 91 15.58 12.76 4.28
N ARG A 92 15.91 12.80 3.00
CA ARG A 92 15.43 13.84 2.09
C ARG A 92 14.76 13.18 0.90
N TRP A 93 13.69 13.79 0.39
CA TRP A 93 12.99 13.27 -0.79
C TRP A 93 13.89 13.18 -2.03
N ASP A 94 14.87 14.07 -2.13
CA ASP A 94 15.83 14.14 -3.23
C ASP A 94 17.14 13.38 -2.99
N ASP A 95 17.30 12.66 -1.87
CA ASP A 95 18.45 11.78 -1.65
C ASP A 95 18.49 10.70 -2.73
N ARG A 96 19.69 10.36 -3.19
CA ARG A 96 19.88 9.26 -4.14
C ARG A 96 19.74 7.93 -3.44
N VAL A 97 18.95 7.05 -4.04
CA VAL A 97 18.74 5.71 -3.48
C VAL A 97 20.04 4.92 -3.41
N VAL A 98 20.95 5.07 -4.38
CA VAL A 98 22.26 4.40 -4.39
C VAL A 98 23.17 4.79 -3.23
N ASP A 99 23.02 6.00 -2.68
CA ASP A 99 23.80 6.46 -1.54
C ASP A 99 23.25 5.88 -0.21
N LEU A 100 21.96 5.54 -0.17
CA LEU A 100 21.27 4.94 0.99
C LEU A 100 21.33 3.41 0.97
N ASP A 101 21.25 2.82 -0.22
CA ASP A 101 21.34 1.39 -0.45
C ASP A 101 22.25 1.07 -1.65
N PRO A 102 23.56 0.82 -1.42
CA PRO A 102 24.53 0.55 -2.50
C PRO A 102 24.26 -0.75 -3.27
N GLU A 103 23.40 -1.64 -2.79
CA GLU A 103 22.99 -2.85 -3.53
C GLU A 103 21.97 -2.57 -4.61
N PHE A 104 21.30 -1.41 -4.53
CA PHE A 104 20.32 -0.99 -5.52
C PHE A 104 20.97 -0.71 -6.87
N GLN A 105 20.52 -1.41 -7.89
CA GLN A 105 20.92 -1.19 -9.26
C GLN A 105 19.82 -1.62 -10.22
N LEU A 106 19.47 -0.73 -11.14
CA LEU A 106 18.65 -1.05 -12.30
C LEU A 106 19.56 -1.39 -13.49
N LYS A 107 19.00 -1.97 -14.55
CA LYS A 107 19.73 -2.26 -15.78
C LYS A 107 20.31 -1.00 -16.41
N ASP A 108 19.54 0.08 -16.45
CA ASP A 108 20.01 1.40 -16.84
C ASP A 108 20.78 2.06 -15.67
N LEU A 109 22.10 2.19 -15.85
CA LEU A 109 22.98 2.77 -14.83
C LEU A 109 22.79 4.28 -14.66
N TRP A 110 22.31 4.99 -15.68
CA TRP A 110 21.96 6.41 -15.53
C TRP A 110 20.73 6.54 -14.64
N VAL A 111 19.67 5.79 -14.91
CA VAL A 111 18.46 5.75 -14.07
C VAL A 111 18.83 5.35 -12.64
N THR A 112 19.68 4.36 -12.46
CA THR A 112 20.17 3.94 -11.13
C THR A 112 20.75 5.11 -10.34
N ARG A 113 21.62 5.92 -10.94
CA ARG A 113 22.23 7.11 -10.30
C ARG A 113 21.26 8.25 -10.03
N GLU A 114 20.25 8.39 -10.89
CA GLU A 114 19.26 9.48 -10.79
C GLU A 114 18.02 9.10 -9.96
N PHE A 115 17.90 7.85 -9.53
CA PHE A 115 16.77 7.38 -8.73
C PHE A 115 16.80 8.00 -7.33
N ARG A 116 15.73 8.67 -6.95
CA ARG A 116 15.59 9.40 -5.69
C ARG A 116 14.57 8.72 -4.77
N VAL A 117 14.57 9.10 -3.50
CA VAL A 117 13.64 8.58 -2.50
C VAL A 117 12.18 8.76 -2.97
N PHE A 118 11.81 9.94 -3.49
CA PHE A 118 10.44 10.15 -3.98
C PHE A 118 10.06 9.21 -5.15
N ASP A 119 11.00 8.73 -5.95
CA ASP A 119 10.74 7.80 -7.06
C ASP A 119 10.31 6.42 -6.56
N LEU A 120 10.73 6.02 -5.35
CA LEU A 120 10.33 4.76 -4.74
C LEU A 120 8.82 4.65 -4.57
N LEU A 121 8.16 5.78 -4.29
CA LEU A 121 6.71 5.85 -4.07
C LEU A 121 5.93 6.20 -5.35
N ALA A 122 6.57 6.83 -6.33
CA ALA A 122 5.89 7.45 -7.46
C ALA A 122 5.39 6.46 -8.53
N GLN A 123 5.78 5.18 -8.46
CA GLN A 123 5.38 4.14 -9.42
C GLN A 123 5.71 4.49 -10.89
N ARG A 124 6.83 5.19 -11.11
CA ARG A 124 7.31 5.62 -12.44
C ARG A 124 8.77 5.25 -12.66
N SER A 125 9.15 4.06 -12.22
CA SER A 125 10.51 3.55 -12.21
C SER A 125 11.08 3.11 -13.56
N SER A 126 10.29 3.11 -14.62
CA SER A 126 10.54 2.45 -15.91
C SER A 126 10.46 0.92 -15.91
N LEU A 127 10.37 0.28 -14.76
CA LEU A 127 10.18 -1.17 -14.65
C LEU A 127 8.81 -1.58 -15.17
N PRO A 128 8.65 -2.81 -15.67
CA PRO A 128 7.33 -3.36 -15.97
C PRO A 128 6.47 -3.46 -14.71
N GLY A 129 5.16 -3.36 -14.88
CA GLY A 129 4.22 -3.57 -13.77
C GLY A 129 4.45 -4.93 -13.10
N PHE A 130 4.36 -4.98 -11.77
CA PHE A 130 4.57 -6.19 -10.96
C PHE A 130 5.96 -6.84 -11.14
N ALA A 131 6.98 -6.04 -11.48
CA ALA A 131 8.34 -6.51 -11.65
C ALA A 131 8.80 -7.35 -10.44
N ASN A 132 9.22 -8.59 -10.71
CA ASN A 132 9.72 -9.58 -9.74
C ASN A 132 8.74 -10.04 -8.65
N ASP A 133 7.46 -9.66 -8.69
CA ASP A 133 6.47 -10.11 -7.71
C ASP A 133 6.38 -11.65 -7.63
N MET A 134 6.55 -12.34 -8.76
CA MET A 134 6.57 -13.80 -8.78
C MET A 134 7.73 -14.40 -8.01
N LEU A 135 8.90 -13.75 -7.99
CA LEU A 135 10.06 -14.26 -7.23
C LEU A 135 9.80 -14.23 -5.73
N ALA A 136 9.05 -13.24 -5.23
CA ALA A 136 8.64 -13.20 -3.83
C ALA A 136 7.77 -14.40 -3.44
N MET A 137 7.00 -14.96 -4.39
CA MET A 137 6.19 -16.16 -4.16
C MET A 137 7.03 -17.46 -4.11
N TYR A 138 8.29 -17.41 -4.53
CA TYR A 138 9.23 -18.52 -4.48
C TYR A 138 10.27 -18.36 -3.35
N ASP A 139 9.92 -17.64 -2.28
CA ASP A 139 10.73 -17.46 -1.06
C ASP A 139 12.11 -16.81 -1.30
N PHE A 140 12.27 -16.02 -2.37
CA PHE A 140 13.46 -15.19 -2.52
C PHE A 140 13.46 -14.11 -1.44
N ASP A 141 14.62 -13.92 -0.80
CA ASP A 141 14.78 -12.88 0.20
C ASP A 141 14.78 -11.45 -0.42
N ASP A 142 14.53 -10.46 0.42
CA ASP A 142 14.45 -9.05 0.01
C ASP A 142 15.71 -8.58 -0.73
N ALA A 143 16.89 -9.03 -0.29
CA ALA A 143 18.16 -8.67 -0.92
C ALA A 143 18.28 -9.28 -2.32
N ALA A 144 17.86 -10.53 -2.50
CA ALA A 144 17.85 -11.19 -3.82
C ALA A 144 16.84 -10.50 -4.76
N LEU A 145 15.66 -10.13 -4.25
CA LEU A 145 14.65 -9.40 -5.01
C LEU A 145 15.22 -8.05 -5.50
N ILE A 146 15.84 -7.28 -4.62
CA ILE A 146 16.42 -5.97 -4.98
C ILE A 146 17.59 -6.16 -5.97
N ARG A 147 18.48 -7.12 -5.74
CA ARG A 147 19.59 -7.39 -6.67
C ARG A 147 19.13 -7.82 -8.07
N SER A 148 17.98 -8.50 -8.16
CA SER A 148 17.45 -8.97 -9.45
C SER A 148 17.01 -7.84 -10.37
N LEU A 149 16.74 -6.63 -9.84
CA LEU A 149 16.31 -5.45 -10.61
C LEU A 149 17.28 -5.08 -11.72
N ARG A 150 18.59 -5.34 -11.54
CA ARG A 150 19.64 -5.09 -12.55
C ARG A 150 19.46 -5.86 -13.86
N ASN A 151 18.66 -6.91 -13.84
CA ASN A 151 18.42 -7.79 -14.99
C ASN A 151 17.12 -7.47 -15.73
N ILE A 152 16.31 -6.54 -15.22
CA ILE A 152 15.00 -6.24 -15.80
C ILE A 152 15.13 -5.16 -16.86
N GLU A 153 14.61 -5.47 -18.07
CA GLU A 153 14.51 -4.48 -19.14
C GLU A 153 13.51 -3.39 -18.79
N PRO A 154 13.85 -2.11 -18.96
CA PRO A 154 12.89 -1.03 -18.84
C PRO A 154 11.86 -1.12 -19.98
N VAL A 155 10.60 -0.80 -19.67
CA VAL A 155 9.48 -0.79 -20.63
C VAL A 155 9.04 0.61 -21.03
N SER A 156 9.61 1.64 -20.41
CA SER A 156 9.33 3.04 -20.69
C SER A 156 10.51 3.92 -20.30
N SER A 157 10.47 5.19 -20.69
CA SER A 157 11.43 6.18 -20.19
C SER A 157 11.19 6.43 -18.69
N PHE A 158 12.27 6.70 -17.96
CA PHE A 158 12.22 6.99 -16.53
C PHE A 158 11.30 8.18 -16.21
N ARG A 159 10.48 8.05 -15.19
CA ARG A 159 9.50 9.04 -14.70
C ARG A 159 8.35 9.37 -15.67
N THR A 160 8.20 8.70 -16.80
CA THR A 160 7.17 9.05 -17.80
C THR A 160 5.88 8.26 -17.67
N THR A 161 5.95 6.97 -17.35
CA THR A 161 4.80 6.07 -17.38
C THR A 161 4.57 5.44 -16.03
N PHE A 162 3.32 5.41 -15.59
CA PHE A 162 2.92 4.68 -14.37
C PHE A 162 3.00 3.17 -14.62
N ALA A 163 3.69 2.48 -13.74
CA ALA A 163 3.74 1.02 -13.70
C ALA A 163 3.79 0.58 -12.23
N TYR A 164 2.73 -0.07 -11.78
CA TYR A 164 2.63 -0.51 -10.39
C TYR A 164 3.68 -1.57 -10.06
N THR A 165 4.53 -1.28 -9.08
CA THR A 165 5.57 -2.20 -8.60
C THR A 165 5.56 -2.28 -7.08
N ASN A 166 5.72 -3.49 -6.53
CA ASN A 166 5.87 -3.68 -5.09
C ASN A 166 7.33 -3.51 -4.65
N ILE A 167 8.27 -3.86 -5.53
CA ILE A 167 9.68 -3.90 -5.20
C ILE A 167 10.30 -2.53 -4.88
N THR A 168 9.79 -1.45 -5.47
CA THR A 168 10.24 -0.09 -5.11
C THR A 168 9.85 0.27 -3.68
N HIS A 169 8.67 -0.18 -3.24
CA HIS A 169 8.22 -0.02 -1.85
C HIS A 169 8.96 -0.95 -0.88
N LEU A 170 9.36 -2.13 -1.31
CA LEU A 170 10.24 -3.00 -0.54
C LEU A 170 11.59 -2.31 -0.28
N LEU A 171 12.17 -1.70 -1.32
CA LEU A 171 13.40 -0.93 -1.18
C LEU A 171 13.22 0.30 -0.25
N ALA A 172 12.09 1.00 -0.37
CA ALA A 172 11.72 2.08 0.54
C ALA A 172 11.67 1.62 2.00
N SER A 173 11.02 0.50 2.27
CA SER A 173 10.94 -0.07 3.63
C SER A 173 12.31 -0.44 4.18
N ARG A 174 13.20 -0.97 3.35
CA ARG A 174 14.59 -1.32 3.72
C ARG A 174 15.41 -0.07 4.06
N ILE A 175 15.22 1.03 3.34
CA ILE A 175 15.88 2.31 3.62
C ILE A 175 15.40 2.88 4.97
N VAL A 176 14.10 2.86 5.22
CA VAL A 176 13.52 3.36 6.47
C VAL A 176 13.93 2.52 7.69
N ALA A 177 14.22 1.22 7.50
CA ALA A 177 14.61 0.32 8.58
C ALA A 177 16.10 0.45 9.00
N LYS A 178 16.94 1.13 8.20
CA LYS A 178 18.36 1.41 8.51
C LYS A 178 18.50 2.63 9.41
#